data_2cbefaf6c7f43c17b22260455d01f5fc
#
_entry.id   2cbefaf6c7f43c17b22260455d01f5fc
#
_cell.length_a   1.000
_cell.length_b   1.000
_cell.length_c   1.000
_cell.angle_alpha   90.00
_cell.angle_beta   90.00
_cell.angle_gamma   90.00
#
_symmetry.space_group_name_H-M   'P 1'
#
loop_
_entity.id
_entity.type
_entity.pdbx_description
1 polymer ?
#
loop_
_entity_poly.entity_id
_entity_poly.type
_entity_poly.pdbx_seq_one_letter_code
_entity_poly.pdbx_strand_id
1 'polypeptide(L)'
;MVRIKDVADYVGVSTATVSNVINGKEQRVSKEVREKIKKALDEMGYVRNHTAMMLAQTTSNMIGVVIPHKDGMKIALEDPYYSAFLGNLEYEIRQHGCYMYLIAQQSEEEIIRQAIAWNLEGLIVCNMPADELNSLSEKYSRGIVSIDSYIENQSDVINISTDDFGGGYQMGKYLIAQGHRKIAMLADNDDTVDHHRWMGLKQAMDEAGVSISETDHFLFSPSESVRELQMEQFFPDLQNYTALFVASDFYALEVSSFLQSKGIRIPHDISIAGFDDLLYAKLARPKLTTMSQNMGKKAKMAVEALLYLQEKRKLERQKQKQNATLKPNLIENPDADNPWTLPVKLVERESVRRIV
;
A
#
# COMPACT_ATOMS: atom_id res chain seq x y z
N MET A 1 -16.74 3.19 -34.06
CA MET A 1 -17.02 3.67 -32.69
C MET A 1 -18.07 4.76 -32.76
N VAL A 2 -19.17 4.62 -32.04
CA VAL A 2 -20.29 5.58 -32.03
C VAL A 2 -19.82 6.89 -31.39
N ARG A 3 -20.11 8.02 -32.03
CA ARG A 3 -19.73 9.37 -31.57
C ARG A 3 -20.97 10.10 -31.01
N ILE A 4 -20.73 11.13 -30.21
CA ILE A 4 -21.81 12.00 -29.67
C ILE A 4 -22.69 12.53 -30.81
N LYS A 5 -22.09 12.83 -31.97
CA LYS A 5 -22.83 13.31 -33.16
C LYS A 5 -23.82 12.26 -33.66
N ASP A 6 -23.41 11.00 -33.72
CA ASP A 6 -24.25 9.91 -34.21
C ASP A 6 -25.49 9.72 -33.32
N VAL A 7 -25.30 9.83 -32.00
CA VAL A 7 -26.42 9.80 -31.01
C VAL A 7 -27.31 11.04 -31.14
N ALA A 8 -26.73 12.21 -31.33
CA ALA A 8 -27.46 13.48 -31.51
C ALA A 8 -28.36 13.43 -32.76
N ASP A 9 -27.80 12.93 -33.89
CA ASP A 9 -28.52 12.74 -35.14
C ASP A 9 -29.62 11.70 -35.00
N TYR A 10 -29.39 10.59 -34.29
CA TYR A 10 -30.40 9.55 -34.04
C TYR A 10 -31.61 10.05 -33.21
N VAL A 11 -31.33 10.84 -32.17
CA VAL A 11 -32.39 11.38 -31.27
C VAL A 11 -33.06 12.66 -31.84
N GLY A 12 -32.42 13.33 -32.81
CA GLY A 12 -32.89 14.59 -33.36
C GLY A 12 -32.62 15.80 -32.47
N VAL A 13 -31.49 15.82 -31.76
CA VAL A 13 -31.08 16.90 -30.85
C VAL A 13 -29.68 17.41 -31.18
N SER A 14 -29.28 18.53 -30.55
CA SER A 14 -27.90 19.02 -30.71
C SER A 14 -26.87 18.14 -29.96
N THR A 15 -25.63 18.09 -30.46
CA THR A 15 -24.52 17.42 -29.75
C THR A 15 -24.30 18.01 -28.36
N ALA A 16 -24.58 19.31 -28.16
CA ALA A 16 -24.52 19.97 -26.85
C ALA A 16 -25.57 19.41 -25.86
N THR A 17 -26.77 19.08 -26.37
CA THR A 17 -27.85 18.49 -25.58
C THR A 17 -27.45 17.08 -25.11
N VAL A 18 -26.92 16.23 -26.00
CA VAL A 18 -26.42 14.91 -25.66
C VAL A 18 -25.27 15.02 -24.66
N SER A 19 -24.31 15.92 -24.90
CA SER A 19 -23.19 16.18 -23.97
C SER A 19 -23.64 16.62 -22.59
N ASN A 20 -24.68 17.44 -22.48
CA ASN A 20 -25.24 17.85 -21.18
C ASN A 20 -25.81 16.63 -20.41
N VAL A 21 -26.54 15.74 -21.07
CA VAL A 21 -27.05 14.50 -20.44
C VAL A 21 -25.92 13.60 -20.00
N ILE A 22 -24.94 13.36 -20.89
CA ILE A 22 -23.77 12.54 -20.60
C ILE A 22 -22.97 13.09 -19.38
N ASN A 23 -22.89 14.42 -19.23
CA ASN A 23 -22.12 15.08 -18.19
C ASN A 23 -22.92 15.44 -16.93
N GLY A 24 -24.14 14.89 -16.76
CA GLY A 24 -24.98 15.09 -15.58
C GLY A 24 -25.56 16.52 -15.44
N LYS A 25 -25.42 17.38 -16.45
CA LYS A 25 -26.04 18.72 -16.49
C LYS A 25 -27.51 18.65 -16.90
N GLU A 26 -28.19 17.68 -16.28
CA GLU A 26 -29.55 17.27 -16.67
C GLU A 26 -30.63 18.36 -16.49
N GLN A 27 -30.40 19.36 -15.64
CA GLN A 27 -31.31 20.49 -15.41
C GLN A 27 -31.57 21.33 -16.67
N ARG A 28 -30.73 21.22 -17.69
CA ARG A 28 -30.82 21.94 -18.96
C ARG A 28 -31.55 21.17 -20.06
N VAL A 29 -32.07 19.98 -19.74
CA VAL A 29 -32.70 19.07 -20.72
C VAL A 29 -34.04 18.57 -20.14
N SER A 30 -35.10 18.55 -20.92
CA SER A 30 -36.39 18.01 -20.47
C SER A 30 -36.29 16.52 -20.15
N LYS A 31 -37.12 16.04 -19.20
CA LYS A 31 -37.13 14.64 -18.77
C LYS A 31 -37.33 13.67 -19.95
N GLU A 32 -38.23 13.99 -20.86
CA GLU A 32 -38.54 13.16 -22.02
C GLU A 32 -37.32 13.01 -22.96
N VAL A 33 -36.65 14.13 -23.28
CA VAL A 33 -35.46 14.11 -24.16
C VAL A 33 -34.30 13.39 -23.48
N ARG A 34 -34.17 13.52 -22.18
CA ARG A 34 -33.15 12.83 -21.39
C ARG A 34 -33.29 11.32 -21.48
N GLU A 35 -34.49 10.80 -21.29
CA GLU A 35 -34.76 9.35 -21.38
C GLU A 35 -34.51 8.82 -22.79
N LYS A 36 -34.92 9.59 -23.84
CA LYS A 36 -34.60 9.23 -25.23
C LYS A 36 -33.09 9.17 -25.48
N ILE A 37 -32.32 10.12 -24.95
CA ILE A 37 -30.87 10.12 -25.10
C ILE A 37 -30.23 8.93 -24.35
N LYS A 38 -30.64 8.65 -23.10
CA LYS A 38 -30.12 7.51 -22.34
C LYS A 38 -30.36 6.20 -23.07
N LYS A 39 -31.58 5.99 -23.56
CA LYS A 39 -31.95 4.82 -24.33
C LYS A 39 -31.10 4.70 -25.62
N ALA A 40 -30.95 5.78 -26.36
CA ALA A 40 -30.12 5.79 -27.57
C ALA A 40 -28.64 5.49 -27.31
N LEU A 41 -28.08 6.01 -26.20
CA LEU A 41 -26.70 5.71 -25.78
C LEU A 41 -26.51 4.21 -25.54
N ASP A 42 -27.47 3.55 -24.85
CA ASP A 42 -27.44 2.11 -24.57
C ASP A 42 -27.64 1.27 -25.84
N GLU A 43 -28.66 1.60 -26.65
CA GLU A 43 -28.97 0.87 -27.89
C GLU A 43 -27.86 0.94 -28.94
N MET A 44 -27.19 2.09 -29.04
CA MET A 44 -26.11 2.30 -29.99
C MET A 44 -24.75 1.81 -29.44
N GLY A 45 -24.68 1.39 -28.18
CA GLY A 45 -23.43 0.98 -27.53
C GLY A 45 -22.42 2.12 -27.42
N TYR A 46 -22.88 3.34 -27.13
CA TYR A 46 -22.00 4.47 -26.97
C TYR A 46 -21.12 4.32 -25.74
N VAL A 47 -19.81 4.29 -25.95
CA VAL A 47 -18.81 4.28 -24.88
C VAL A 47 -18.18 5.68 -24.80
N ARG A 48 -18.17 6.25 -23.60
CA ARG A 48 -17.51 7.54 -23.35
C ARG A 48 -16.04 7.48 -23.74
N ASN A 49 -15.59 8.40 -24.56
CA ASN A 49 -14.18 8.56 -24.85
C ASN A 49 -13.51 9.35 -23.72
N HIS A 50 -12.70 8.67 -22.90
CA HIS A 50 -11.99 9.30 -21.78
C HIS A 50 -11.01 10.37 -22.24
N THR A 51 -10.32 10.20 -23.36
CA THR A 51 -9.41 11.21 -23.92
C THR A 51 -10.16 12.51 -24.27
N ALA A 52 -11.35 12.39 -24.87
CA ALA A 52 -12.19 13.54 -25.14
C ALA A 52 -12.72 14.21 -23.86
N MET A 53 -12.98 13.43 -22.82
CA MET A 53 -13.36 13.96 -21.51
C MET A 53 -12.20 14.70 -20.83
N MET A 54 -10.98 14.15 -20.86
CA MET A 54 -9.78 14.81 -20.32
C MET A 54 -9.54 16.18 -20.99
N LEU A 55 -9.78 16.27 -22.29
CA LEU A 55 -9.68 17.54 -23.03
C LEU A 55 -10.82 18.53 -22.69
N ALA A 56 -12.02 18.03 -22.38
CA ALA A 56 -13.20 18.87 -22.08
C ALA A 56 -13.36 19.17 -20.58
N GLN A 57 -12.87 18.30 -19.71
CA GLN A 57 -12.88 18.42 -18.27
C GLN A 57 -11.44 18.54 -17.79
N THR A 58 -11.18 19.40 -16.81
CA THR A 58 -9.84 19.59 -16.21
C THR A 58 -9.39 18.40 -15.34
N THR A 59 -10.11 17.28 -15.33
CA THR A 59 -9.90 16.10 -14.50
C THR A 59 -9.64 14.87 -15.36
N SER A 60 -8.62 14.09 -15.00
CA SER A 60 -8.29 12.82 -15.67
C SER A 60 -9.00 11.61 -15.08
N ASN A 61 -9.42 11.70 -13.82
CA ASN A 61 -9.86 10.60 -12.98
C ASN A 61 -8.79 9.48 -12.83
N MET A 62 -7.52 9.85 -12.97
CA MET A 62 -6.40 8.92 -12.83
C MET A 62 -5.63 9.22 -11.56
N ILE A 63 -5.36 8.19 -10.76
CA ILE A 63 -4.54 8.25 -9.56
C ILE A 63 -3.23 7.55 -9.85
N GLY A 64 -2.11 8.24 -9.64
CA GLY A 64 -0.77 7.65 -9.74
C GLY A 64 -0.47 6.81 -8.49
N VAL A 65 0.03 5.61 -8.71
CA VAL A 65 0.53 4.75 -7.63
C VAL A 65 2.01 4.50 -7.90
N VAL A 66 2.85 5.01 -7.00
CA VAL A 66 4.31 4.91 -7.10
C VAL A 66 4.75 3.77 -6.18
N ILE A 67 5.47 2.80 -6.75
CA ILE A 67 6.10 1.73 -6.00
C ILE A 67 7.61 1.85 -6.09
N PRO A 68 8.36 1.55 -5.01
CA PRO A 68 9.80 1.66 -5.03
C PRO A 68 10.41 0.66 -6.01
N HIS A 69 11.53 1.05 -6.59
CA HIS A 69 12.41 0.12 -7.25
C HIS A 69 13.54 -0.22 -6.27
N LYS A 70 13.59 -1.46 -5.80
CA LYS A 70 14.69 -1.94 -4.97
C LYS A 70 15.85 -2.38 -5.84
N ASP A 71 17.06 -1.93 -5.53
CA ASP A 71 18.27 -2.40 -6.19
C ASP A 71 18.39 -3.93 -6.08
N GLY A 72 18.59 -4.58 -7.22
CA GLY A 72 18.65 -6.04 -7.31
C GLY A 72 17.31 -6.73 -7.60
N MET A 73 16.17 -6.06 -7.49
CA MET A 73 14.88 -6.53 -8.00
C MET A 73 14.63 -5.98 -9.39
N LYS A 74 14.51 -6.84 -10.39
CA LYS A 74 14.19 -6.42 -11.77
C LYS A 74 12.74 -5.97 -11.93
N ILE A 75 11.84 -6.54 -11.15
CA ILE A 75 10.41 -6.34 -11.27
C ILE A 75 9.82 -6.15 -9.86
N ALA A 76 9.42 -4.92 -9.54
CA ALA A 76 8.87 -4.58 -8.21
C ALA A 76 7.61 -5.40 -7.84
N LEU A 77 6.86 -5.92 -8.83
CA LEU A 77 5.67 -6.75 -8.62
C LEU A 77 6.00 -8.22 -8.31
N GLU A 78 7.26 -8.63 -8.37
CA GLU A 78 7.68 -9.95 -7.86
C GLU A 78 7.59 -10.02 -6.33
N ASP A 79 7.65 -8.87 -5.64
CA ASP A 79 7.35 -8.81 -4.23
C ASP A 79 5.83 -9.02 -3.99
N PRO A 80 5.44 -10.12 -3.31
CA PRO A 80 4.04 -10.45 -3.08
C PRO A 80 3.28 -9.41 -2.25
N TYR A 81 3.97 -8.62 -1.41
CA TYR A 81 3.37 -7.53 -0.66
C TYR A 81 2.80 -6.47 -1.61
N TYR A 82 3.63 -5.97 -2.56
CA TYR A 82 3.18 -4.95 -3.50
C TYR A 82 2.08 -5.47 -4.42
N SER A 83 2.19 -6.70 -4.92
CA SER A 83 1.14 -7.26 -5.78
C SER A 83 -0.20 -7.40 -5.06
N ALA A 84 -0.20 -7.83 -3.80
CA ALA A 84 -1.40 -7.92 -2.98
C ALA A 84 -1.97 -6.53 -2.64
N PHE A 85 -1.11 -5.57 -2.27
CA PHE A 85 -1.53 -4.22 -1.92
C PHE A 85 -2.10 -3.47 -3.13
N LEU A 86 -1.45 -3.55 -4.29
CA LEU A 86 -1.91 -2.94 -5.54
C LEU A 86 -3.25 -3.49 -6.02
N GLY A 87 -3.49 -4.80 -5.84
CA GLY A 87 -4.79 -5.39 -6.13
C GLY A 87 -5.92 -4.78 -5.29
N ASN A 88 -5.66 -4.54 -3.99
CA ASN A 88 -6.62 -3.86 -3.12
C ASN A 88 -6.77 -2.37 -3.48
N LEU A 89 -5.67 -1.69 -3.82
CA LEU A 89 -5.71 -0.28 -4.26
C LEU A 89 -6.50 -0.12 -5.56
N GLU A 90 -6.28 -0.97 -6.55
CA GLU A 90 -7.03 -0.95 -7.82
C GLU A 90 -8.53 -1.09 -7.55
N TYR A 91 -8.90 -2.07 -6.72
CA TYR A 91 -10.28 -2.28 -6.35
C TYR A 91 -10.91 -1.02 -5.74
N GLU A 92 -10.26 -0.41 -4.75
CA GLU A 92 -10.78 0.79 -4.08
C GLU A 92 -10.80 2.00 -5.03
N ILE A 93 -9.76 2.25 -5.80
CA ILE A 93 -9.70 3.33 -6.81
C ILE A 93 -10.86 3.21 -7.80
N ARG A 94 -11.13 2.00 -8.28
CA ARG A 94 -12.21 1.72 -9.23
C ARG A 94 -13.60 1.88 -8.60
N GLN A 95 -13.80 1.58 -7.30
CA GLN A 95 -15.06 1.86 -6.61
C GLN A 95 -15.41 3.36 -6.60
N HIS A 96 -14.40 4.22 -6.64
CA HIS A 96 -14.57 5.68 -6.71
C HIS A 96 -14.63 6.22 -8.16
N GLY A 97 -14.73 5.35 -9.17
CA GLY A 97 -14.82 5.73 -10.58
C GLY A 97 -13.52 6.30 -11.15
N CYS A 98 -12.40 6.02 -10.50
CA CYS A 98 -11.06 6.42 -10.93
C CYS A 98 -10.31 5.24 -11.55
N TYR A 99 -9.16 5.54 -12.17
CA TYR A 99 -8.25 4.57 -12.78
C TYR A 99 -6.89 4.66 -12.10
N MET A 100 -6.28 3.51 -11.87
CA MET A 100 -4.92 3.42 -11.35
C MET A 100 -3.90 3.57 -12.49
N TYR A 101 -2.93 4.44 -12.32
CA TYR A 101 -1.75 4.57 -13.16
C TYR A 101 -0.51 4.18 -12.36
N LEU A 102 0.07 3.02 -12.66
CA LEU A 102 1.22 2.50 -11.94
C LEU A 102 2.51 3.15 -12.44
N ILE A 103 3.32 3.64 -11.50
CA ILE A 103 4.63 4.24 -11.73
C ILE A 103 5.65 3.39 -10.97
N ALA A 104 6.47 2.62 -11.70
CA ALA A 104 7.58 1.86 -11.15
C ALA A 104 8.87 2.58 -11.56
N GLN A 105 9.28 3.60 -10.80
CA GLN A 105 10.38 4.48 -11.14
C GLN A 105 11.29 4.78 -9.95
N GLN A 106 12.57 5.10 -10.27
CA GLN A 106 13.60 5.42 -9.29
C GLN A 106 13.79 6.92 -9.10
N SER A 107 13.45 7.76 -10.08
CA SER A 107 13.73 9.20 -10.00
C SER A 107 12.46 10.03 -9.79
N GLU A 108 12.57 10.99 -8.90
CA GLU A 108 11.55 11.98 -8.62
C GLU A 108 11.12 12.77 -9.88
N GLU A 109 12.09 13.17 -10.72
CA GLU A 109 11.79 13.91 -11.94
C GLU A 109 10.90 13.11 -12.89
N GLU A 110 11.13 11.79 -12.99
CA GLU A 110 10.32 10.92 -13.84
C GLU A 110 8.91 10.75 -13.28
N ILE A 111 8.76 10.62 -11.96
CA ILE A 111 7.44 10.57 -11.28
C ILE A 111 6.66 11.84 -11.59
N ILE A 112 7.27 13.01 -11.42
CA ILE A 112 6.65 14.31 -11.70
C ILE A 112 6.28 14.44 -13.17
N ARG A 113 7.20 14.05 -14.07
CA ARG A 113 6.98 14.11 -15.51
C ARG A 113 5.77 13.28 -15.93
N GLN A 114 5.66 12.06 -15.43
CA GLN A 114 4.51 11.19 -15.70
C GLN A 114 3.23 11.74 -15.08
N ALA A 115 3.30 12.21 -13.84
CA ALA A 115 2.14 12.77 -13.14
C ALA A 115 1.56 13.99 -13.88
N ILE A 116 2.41 14.86 -14.44
CA ILE A 116 1.99 16.00 -15.24
C ILE A 116 1.49 15.55 -16.62
N ALA A 117 2.21 14.68 -17.31
CA ALA A 117 1.87 14.24 -18.67
C ALA A 117 0.50 13.54 -18.73
N TRP A 118 0.19 12.74 -17.73
CA TRP A 118 -1.10 12.03 -17.60
C TRP A 118 -2.14 12.80 -16.79
N ASN A 119 -1.82 14.02 -16.36
CA ASN A 119 -2.72 14.87 -15.58
C ASN A 119 -3.28 14.15 -14.33
N LEU A 120 -2.43 13.38 -13.63
CA LEU A 120 -2.86 12.56 -12.49
C LEU A 120 -3.49 13.44 -11.39
N GLU A 121 -4.57 12.98 -10.79
CA GLU A 121 -5.33 13.74 -9.78
C GLU A 121 -4.62 13.80 -8.41
N GLY A 122 -3.71 12.88 -8.16
CA GLY A 122 -2.88 12.77 -6.97
C GLY A 122 -2.01 11.53 -7.04
N LEU A 123 -1.15 11.36 -6.04
CA LEU A 123 -0.23 10.24 -5.94
C LEU A 123 -0.45 9.45 -4.64
N ILE A 124 -0.38 8.13 -4.73
CA ILE A 124 -0.18 7.23 -3.60
C ILE A 124 1.21 6.65 -3.75
N VAL A 125 2.09 6.90 -2.79
CA VAL A 125 3.52 6.59 -2.88
C VAL A 125 3.89 5.59 -1.79
N CYS A 126 4.47 4.45 -2.16
CA CYS A 126 4.81 3.40 -1.22
C CYS A 126 6.29 3.47 -0.83
N ASN A 127 6.58 3.39 0.47
CA ASN A 127 7.94 3.22 1.03
C ASN A 127 8.99 4.21 0.47
N MET A 128 8.60 5.46 0.24
CA MET A 128 9.55 6.49 -0.22
C MET A 128 10.27 7.08 0.99
N PRO A 129 11.59 7.28 0.92
CA PRO A 129 12.34 8.00 1.95
C PRO A 129 11.79 9.40 2.23
N ALA A 130 11.92 9.85 3.47
CA ALA A 130 11.31 11.10 3.93
C ALA A 130 11.80 12.34 3.17
N ASP A 131 13.09 12.39 2.83
CA ASP A 131 13.71 13.49 2.08
C ASP A 131 13.21 13.53 0.63
N GLU A 132 13.12 12.39 -0.04
CA GLU A 132 12.55 12.28 -1.39
C GLU A 132 11.07 12.65 -1.43
N LEU A 133 10.30 12.20 -0.43
CA LEU A 133 8.88 12.50 -0.32
C LEU A 133 8.63 13.99 -0.06
N ASN A 134 9.46 14.63 0.77
CA ASN A 134 9.39 16.07 1.01
C ASN A 134 9.69 16.84 -0.28
N SER A 135 10.76 16.48 -0.99
CA SER A 135 11.10 17.09 -2.29
C SER A 135 9.97 16.92 -3.31
N LEU A 136 9.40 15.70 -3.42
CA LEU A 136 8.26 15.43 -4.29
C LEU A 136 7.05 16.31 -3.94
N SER A 137 6.77 16.49 -2.65
CA SER A 137 5.62 17.28 -2.18
C SER A 137 5.74 18.77 -2.50
N GLU A 138 6.94 19.32 -2.50
CA GLU A 138 7.20 20.71 -2.89
C GLU A 138 6.92 20.97 -4.38
N LYS A 139 7.19 19.96 -5.22
CA LYS A 139 7.12 20.06 -6.69
C LYS A 139 5.76 19.60 -7.25
N TYR A 140 5.06 18.69 -6.54
CA TYR A 140 3.79 18.15 -6.97
C TYR A 140 2.63 18.58 -6.08
N SER A 141 1.81 19.48 -6.56
CA SER A 141 0.81 20.20 -5.78
C SER A 141 -0.59 19.57 -5.77
N ARG A 142 -0.83 18.31 -6.17
CA ARG A 142 -2.19 17.73 -6.23
C ARG A 142 -2.57 16.79 -5.07
N GLY A 143 -1.72 16.62 -4.08
CA GLY A 143 -1.90 15.75 -2.93
C GLY A 143 -1.18 14.43 -3.07
N ILE A 144 -0.53 14.07 -2.00
CA ILE A 144 0.23 12.84 -1.89
C ILE A 144 -0.26 12.09 -0.65
N VAL A 145 -0.52 10.81 -0.81
CA VAL A 145 -0.66 9.87 0.29
C VAL A 145 0.56 8.97 0.26
N SER A 146 1.32 8.95 1.33
CA SER A 146 2.42 8.00 1.48
C SER A 146 1.98 6.78 2.28
N ILE A 147 2.59 5.65 1.96
CA ILE A 147 2.37 4.37 2.62
C ILE A 147 3.69 3.94 3.25
N ASP A 148 3.70 3.79 4.58
CA ASP A 148 4.83 3.28 5.35
C ASP A 148 6.14 4.09 5.19
N SER A 149 6.05 5.41 4.99
CA SER A 149 7.21 6.31 4.81
C SER A 149 7.71 6.96 6.10
N TYR A 150 7.04 6.74 7.24
CA TYR A 150 7.42 7.24 8.58
C TYR A 150 7.73 8.74 8.65
N ILE A 151 6.91 9.54 8.01
CA ILE A 151 6.95 11.00 8.07
C ILE A 151 5.80 11.57 8.90
N GLU A 152 5.98 12.77 9.44
CA GLU A 152 4.87 13.51 10.02
C GLU A 152 3.89 13.98 8.94
N ASN A 153 2.59 13.92 9.25
CA ASN A 153 1.56 14.39 8.33
C ASN A 153 1.66 15.90 8.12
N GLN A 154 1.61 16.32 6.87
CA GLN A 154 1.68 17.72 6.44
C GLN A 154 0.35 18.13 5.79
N SER A 155 0.21 19.41 5.46
CA SER A 155 -1.03 19.95 4.87
C SER A 155 -1.48 19.23 3.58
N ASP A 156 -0.53 18.78 2.79
CA ASP A 156 -0.72 18.21 1.46
C ASP A 156 -0.19 16.78 1.32
N VAL A 157 0.37 16.21 2.40
CA VAL A 157 0.86 14.84 2.50
C VAL A 157 0.25 14.17 3.72
N ILE A 158 -0.39 13.01 3.50
CA ILE A 158 -0.87 12.14 4.57
C ILE A 158 -0.10 10.84 4.50
N ASN A 159 0.56 10.46 5.63
CA ASN A 159 1.22 9.17 5.73
C ASN A 159 0.29 8.15 6.40
N ILE A 160 0.07 7.01 5.74
CA ILE A 160 -0.64 5.87 6.31
C ILE A 160 0.39 4.81 6.61
N SER A 161 0.47 4.39 7.86
CA SER A 161 1.44 3.41 8.33
C SER A 161 0.75 2.21 8.97
N THR A 162 1.51 1.14 9.10
CA THR A 162 1.21 0.01 9.99
C THR A 162 1.86 0.28 11.35
N ASP A 163 1.30 -0.25 12.41
CA ASP A 163 1.95 -0.30 13.73
C ASP A 163 3.03 -1.39 13.73
N ASP A 164 4.14 -1.12 13.03
CA ASP A 164 5.24 -2.07 12.87
C ASP A 164 5.97 -2.33 14.19
N PHE A 165 6.13 -1.29 15.00
CA PHE A 165 6.70 -1.43 16.34
C PHE A 165 5.83 -2.33 17.23
N GLY A 166 4.51 -2.04 17.31
CA GLY A 166 3.56 -2.87 18.05
C GLY A 166 3.49 -4.30 17.51
N GLY A 167 3.67 -4.48 16.19
CA GLY A 167 3.74 -5.78 15.55
C GLY A 167 4.96 -6.60 15.96
N GLY A 168 6.14 -5.99 15.94
CA GLY A 168 7.38 -6.61 16.43
C GLY A 168 7.30 -6.94 17.91
N TYR A 169 6.74 -6.02 18.71
CA TYR A 169 6.53 -6.23 20.15
C TYR A 169 5.57 -7.39 20.42
N GLN A 170 4.42 -7.46 19.75
CA GLN A 170 3.44 -8.54 19.93
C GLN A 170 4.04 -9.89 19.51
N MET A 171 4.81 -9.94 18.40
CA MET A 171 5.50 -11.16 17.97
C MET A 171 6.55 -11.58 18.99
N GLY A 172 7.35 -10.67 19.51
CA GLY A 172 8.31 -10.95 20.59
C GLY A 172 7.65 -11.54 21.83
N LYS A 173 6.59 -10.89 22.32
CA LYS A 173 5.78 -11.40 23.47
C LYS A 173 5.23 -12.80 23.21
N TYR A 174 4.73 -13.05 22.00
CA TYR A 174 4.22 -14.36 21.61
C TYR A 174 5.31 -15.43 21.64
N LEU A 175 6.45 -15.20 21.00
CA LEU A 175 7.55 -16.17 20.96
C LEU A 175 8.10 -16.47 22.37
N ILE A 176 8.19 -15.44 23.22
CA ILE A 176 8.58 -15.60 24.62
C ILE A 176 7.56 -16.44 25.39
N ALA A 177 6.25 -16.22 25.17
CA ALA A 177 5.17 -17.01 25.79
C ALA A 177 5.18 -18.48 25.32
N GLN A 178 5.67 -18.75 24.11
CA GLN A 178 5.93 -20.12 23.61
C GLN A 178 7.19 -20.76 24.21
N GLY A 179 7.93 -20.06 25.05
CA GLY A 179 9.13 -20.56 25.75
C GLY A 179 10.45 -20.20 25.07
N HIS A 180 10.43 -19.54 23.92
CA HIS A 180 11.65 -19.15 23.21
C HIS A 180 12.43 -18.07 23.98
N ARG A 181 13.76 -18.23 24.03
CA ARG A 181 14.70 -17.31 24.68
C ARG A 181 15.90 -16.96 23.79
N LYS A 182 16.12 -17.76 22.74
CA LYS A 182 17.13 -17.53 21.69
C LYS A 182 16.35 -17.22 20.42
N ILE A 183 16.13 -15.95 20.17
CA ILE A 183 15.33 -15.44 19.05
C ILE A 183 16.21 -14.53 18.22
N ALA A 184 16.20 -14.69 16.91
CA ALA A 184 16.83 -13.76 15.98
C ALA A 184 15.78 -13.14 15.07
N MET A 185 16.09 -11.94 14.54
CA MET A 185 15.33 -11.35 13.45
C MET A 185 16.13 -11.37 12.14
N LEU A 186 15.45 -11.63 11.03
CA LEU A 186 16.01 -11.56 9.68
C LEU A 186 15.23 -10.53 8.86
N ALA A 187 15.92 -9.61 8.22
CA ALA A 187 15.34 -8.53 7.42
C ALA A 187 16.22 -8.20 6.21
N ASP A 188 15.70 -7.45 5.24
CA ASP A 188 16.50 -6.99 4.09
C ASP A 188 17.06 -5.57 4.27
N ASN A 189 16.68 -4.91 5.35
CA ASN A 189 17.18 -3.58 5.71
C ASN A 189 17.04 -3.33 7.22
N ASP A 190 17.64 -2.26 7.71
CA ASP A 190 17.51 -1.77 9.08
C ASP A 190 17.03 -0.31 9.06
N ASP A 191 16.04 -0.04 8.24
CA ASP A 191 15.37 1.25 8.17
C ASP A 191 13.84 1.08 8.14
N THR A 192 13.13 2.19 8.22
CA THR A 192 11.67 2.26 8.11
C THR A 192 10.91 1.13 8.84
N VAL A 193 10.15 0.29 8.13
CA VAL A 193 9.26 -0.73 8.71
C VAL A 193 10.01 -1.81 9.47
N ASP A 194 11.13 -2.29 8.94
CA ASP A 194 11.87 -3.41 9.52
C ASP A 194 12.62 -3.00 10.78
N HIS A 195 13.18 -1.78 10.80
CA HIS A 195 13.74 -1.19 12.01
C HIS A 195 12.70 -1.09 13.14
N HIS A 196 11.49 -0.65 12.85
CA HIS A 196 10.44 -0.56 13.88
C HIS A 196 10.03 -1.94 14.39
N ARG A 197 9.94 -2.96 13.52
CA ARG A 197 9.69 -4.36 13.91
C ARG A 197 10.80 -4.89 14.80
N TRP A 198 12.07 -4.60 14.46
CA TRP A 198 13.23 -4.94 15.28
C TRP A 198 13.18 -4.29 16.65
N MET A 199 12.92 -2.98 16.72
CA MET A 199 12.81 -2.26 17.98
C MET A 199 11.69 -2.78 18.87
N GLY A 200 10.55 -3.16 18.28
CA GLY A 200 9.44 -3.80 18.99
C GLY A 200 9.83 -5.17 19.58
N LEU A 201 10.51 -6.00 18.79
CA LEU A 201 11.04 -7.29 19.26
C LEU A 201 12.02 -7.08 20.43
N LYS A 202 12.98 -6.14 20.29
CA LYS A 202 13.95 -5.82 21.35
C LYS A 202 13.26 -5.43 22.65
N GLN A 203 12.27 -4.54 22.58
CA GLN A 203 11.54 -4.14 23.79
C GLN A 203 10.84 -5.32 24.46
N ALA A 204 10.19 -6.21 23.70
CA ALA A 204 9.55 -7.39 24.26
C ALA A 204 10.55 -8.33 24.95
N MET A 205 11.75 -8.49 24.37
CA MET A 205 12.82 -9.32 24.94
C MET A 205 13.40 -8.69 26.22
N ASP A 206 13.67 -7.39 26.19
CA ASP A 206 14.20 -6.64 27.34
C ASP A 206 13.25 -6.69 28.54
N GLU A 207 11.94 -6.47 28.34
CA GLU A 207 10.92 -6.56 29.37
C GLU A 207 10.81 -7.96 30.00
N ALA A 208 11.12 -9.00 29.23
CA ALA A 208 11.13 -10.38 29.69
C ALA A 208 12.47 -10.80 30.33
N GLY A 209 13.45 -9.90 30.39
CA GLY A 209 14.80 -10.22 30.87
C GLY A 209 15.55 -11.19 29.99
N VAL A 210 15.21 -11.23 28.68
CA VAL A 210 15.84 -12.10 27.69
C VAL A 210 16.87 -11.27 26.90
N SER A 211 18.12 -11.71 26.91
CA SER A 211 19.20 -11.00 26.20
C SER A 211 18.97 -11.04 24.70
N ILE A 212 19.08 -9.90 24.06
CA ILE A 212 19.08 -9.71 22.61
C ILE A 212 20.04 -8.55 22.26
N SER A 213 20.74 -8.67 21.17
CA SER A 213 21.74 -7.70 20.72
C SER A 213 21.68 -7.49 19.22
N GLU A 214 22.41 -6.50 18.71
CA GLU A 214 22.44 -6.24 17.26
C GLU A 214 23.00 -7.43 16.44
N THR A 215 23.75 -8.35 17.07
CA THR A 215 24.20 -9.57 16.40
C THR A 215 23.10 -10.62 16.21
N ASP A 216 21.94 -10.43 16.82
CA ASP A 216 20.75 -11.28 16.64
C ASP A 216 19.83 -10.73 15.52
N HIS A 217 20.25 -9.64 14.87
CA HIS A 217 19.59 -9.03 13.71
C HIS A 217 20.41 -9.32 12.45
N PHE A 218 19.93 -10.24 11.61
CA PHE A 218 20.59 -10.65 10.37
C PHE A 218 20.02 -9.88 9.19
N LEU A 219 20.89 -9.11 8.52
CA LEU A 219 20.50 -8.35 7.33
C LEU A 219 20.97 -9.09 6.06
N PHE A 220 20.06 -9.37 5.17
CA PHE A 220 20.34 -9.95 3.87
C PHE A 220 19.95 -9.03 2.71
N SER A 221 20.57 -9.25 1.57
CA SER A 221 20.33 -8.43 0.37
C SER A 221 18.94 -8.68 -0.21
N PRO A 222 18.25 -7.62 -0.73
CA PRO A 222 17.06 -7.81 -1.55
C PRO A 222 17.35 -8.57 -2.86
N SER A 223 18.62 -8.62 -3.33
CA SER A 223 19.02 -9.42 -4.49
C SER A 223 19.02 -10.91 -4.15
N GLU A 224 18.20 -11.72 -4.85
CA GLU A 224 18.02 -13.16 -4.63
C GLU A 224 19.36 -13.91 -4.59
N SER A 225 20.22 -13.72 -5.62
CA SER A 225 21.49 -14.44 -5.72
C SER A 225 22.47 -14.09 -4.59
N VAL A 226 22.44 -12.84 -4.09
CA VAL A 226 23.28 -12.42 -2.96
C VAL A 226 22.69 -12.97 -1.66
N ARG A 227 21.38 -12.94 -1.52
CA ARG A 227 20.65 -13.43 -0.34
C ARG A 227 20.86 -14.94 -0.14
N GLU A 228 20.83 -15.72 -1.22
CA GLU A 228 21.15 -17.17 -1.14
C GLU A 228 22.53 -17.42 -0.56
N LEU A 229 23.55 -16.68 -1.01
CA LEU A 229 24.91 -16.79 -0.47
C LEU A 229 24.98 -16.36 1.00
N GLN A 230 24.26 -15.30 1.37
CA GLN A 230 24.22 -14.83 2.75
C GLN A 230 23.50 -15.83 3.67
N MET A 231 22.42 -16.48 3.22
CA MET A 231 21.78 -17.55 3.99
C MET A 231 22.72 -18.72 4.26
N GLU A 232 23.59 -19.11 3.30
CA GLU A 232 24.64 -20.11 3.54
C GLU A 232 25.65 -19.64 4.60
N GLN A 233 26.01 -18.36 4.59
CA GLN A 233 26.94 -17.78 5.58
C GLN A 233 26.31 -17.71 6.97
N PHE A 234 25.01 -17.36 7.07
CA PHE A 234 24.30 -17.24 8.34
C PHE A 234 23.90 -18.60 8.95
N PHE A 235 23.84 -19.65 8.13
CA PHE A 235 23.32 -20.95 8.55
C PHE A 235 23.97 -21.53 9.82
N PRO A 236 25.30 -21.48 10.02
CA PRO A 236 25.93 -21.96 11.26
C PRO A 236 25.43 -21.21 12.51
N ASP A 237 25.23 -19.90 12.39
CA ASP A 237 24.78 -19.06 13.49
C ASP A 237 23.27 -19.24 13.75
N LEU A 238 22.45 -19.38 12.69
CA LEU A 238 21.00 -19.58 12.81
C LEU A 238 20.64 -20.84 13.62
N GLN A 239 21.50 -21.87 13.62
CA GLN A 239 21.29 -23.08 14.42
C GLN A 239 21.38 -22.84 15.94
N ASN A 240 21.91 -21.71 16.38
CA ASN A 240 21.98 -21.35 17.79
C ASN A 240 20.63 -20.81 18.34
N TYR A 241 19.67 -20.48 17.45
CA TYR A 241 18.39 -19.92 17.81
C TYR A 241 17.30 -20.99 17.85
N THR A 242 16.25 -20.73 18.64
CA THR A 242 15.08 -21.60 18.74
C THR A 242 13.88 -21.08 17.96
N ALA A 243 13.90 -19.78 17.65
CA ALA A 243 12.91 -19.11 16.80
C ALA A 243 13.55 -18.01 15.96
N LEU A 244 13.03 -17.84 14.75
CA LEU A 244 13.35 -16.74 13.85
C LEU A 244 12.09 -15.92 13.61
N PHE A 245 12.19 -14.62 13.84
CA PHE A 245 11.21 -13.66 13.37
C PHE A 245 11.74 -13.06 12.06
N VAL A 246 11.06 -13.31 10.97
CA VAL A 246 11.46 -12.80 9.65
C VAL A 246 10.57 -11.64 9.28
N ALA A 247 11.15 -10.56 8.81
CA ALA A 247 10.51 -9.27 8.62
C ALA A 247 9.29 -9.31 7.68
N SER A 248 9.24 -10.25 6.73
CA SER A 248 8.06 -10.46 5.87
C SER A 248 7.77 -11.95 5.67
N ASP A 249 6.53 -12.25 5.27
CA ASP A 249 6.12 -13.62 4.90
C ASP A 249 6.90 -14.15 3.70
N PHE A 250 7.24 -13.28 2.74
CA PHE A 250 8.02 -13.66 1.58
C PHE A 250 9.39 -14.21 1.99
N TYR A 251 10.14 -13.44 2.76
CA TYR A 251 11.45 -13.87 3.26
C TYR A 251 11.33 -15.03 4.26
N ALA A 252 10.28 -15.09 5.06
CA ALA A 252 10.06 -16.22 5.97
C ALA A 252 9.89 -17.54 5.21
N LEU A 253 9.28 -17.52 4.02
CA LEU A 253 9.14 -18.71 3.17
C LEU A 253 10.45 -19.09 2.50
N GLU A 254 11.24 -18.14 2.04
CA GLU A 254 12.59 -18.42 1.50
C GLU A 254 13.49 -19.03 2.57
N VAL A 255 13.55 -18.42 3.76
CA VAL A 255 14.31 -18.95 4.91
C VAL A 255 13.80 -20.35 5.29
N SER A 256 12.49 -20.56 5.32
CA SER A 256 11.90 -21.88 5.61
C SER A 256 12.32 -22.92 4.57
N SER A 257 12.24 -22.57 3.29
CA SER A 257 12.65 -23.47 2.19
C SER A 257 14.14 -23.81 2.27
N PHE A 258 14.97 -22.80 2.51
CA PHE A 258 16.41 -22.97 2.69
C PHE A 258 16.73 -23.91 3.87
N LEU A 259 16.19 -23.65 5.05
CA LEU A 259 16.43 -24.46 6.24
C LEU A 259 15.94 -25.91 6.06
N GLN A 260 14.77 -26.11 5.44
CA GLN A 260 14.25 -27.43 5.11
C GLN A 260 15.17 -28.18 4.13
N SER A 261 15.77 -27.49 3.16
CA SER A 261 16.75 -28.10 2.23
C SER A 261 18.01 -28.58 2.95
N LYS A 262 18.36 -27.99 4.11
CA LYS A 262 19.43 -28.40 5.00
C LYS A 262 19.00 -29.49 6.01
N GLY A 263 17.77 -29.98 5.91
CA GLY A 263 17.24 -31.02 6.80
C GLY A 263 16.69 -30.51 8.13
N ILE A 264 16.60 -29.19 8.33
CA ILE A 264 16.02 -28.59 9.53
C ILE A 264 14.49 -28.68 9.48
N ARG A 265 13.90 -29.19 10.53
CA ARG A 265 12.45 -29.40 10.62
C ARG A 265 11.78 -28.19 11.30
N ILE A 266 10.87 -27.57 10.61
CA ILE A 266 10.05 -26.46 11.12
C ILE A 266 8.68 -27.04 11.54
N PRO A 267 8.20 -26.80 12.76
CA PRO A 267 8.80 -26.02 13.85
C PRO A 267 9.65 -26.87 14.84
N HIS A 268 9.98 -28.13 14.54
CA HIS A 268 10.57 -29.06 15.51
C HIS A 268 11.97 -28.69 15.93
N ASP A 269 12.82 -28.29 15.01
CA ASP A 269 14.20 -27.91 15.29
C ASP A 269 14.31 -26.39 15.50
N ILE A 270 13.58 -25.60 14.69
CA ILE A 270 13.47 -24.14 14.80
C ILE A 270 12.06 -23.67 14.45
N SER A 271 11.55 -22.71 15.20
CA SER A 271 10.29 -22.02 14.91
C SER A 271 10.53 -20.84 13.97
N ILE A 272 9.57 -20.55 13.07
CA ILE A 272 9.64 -19.40 12.16
C ILE A 272 8.33 -18.62 12.23
N ALA A 273 8.44 -17.31 12.37
CA ALA A 273 7.32 -16.36 12.28
C ALA A 273 7.60 -15.30 11.24
N GLY A 274 6.55 -14.83 10.56
CA GLY A 274 6.62 -13.81 9.52
C GLY A 274 5.84 -12.55 9.86
N PHE A 275 5.63 -11.73 8.83
CA PHE A 275 4.82 -10.51 8.87
C PHE A 275 4.10 -10.35 7.53
N ASP A 276 2.85 -9.91 7.47
CA ASP A 276 1.96 -9.51 6.38
C ASP A 276 0.65 -10.30 6.31
N ASP A 277 0.63 -11.60 6.64
CA ASP A 277 -0.48 -12.54 6.45
C ASP A 277 -0.89 -12.73 4.98
N LEU A 278 0.11 -12.85 4.11
CA LEU A 278 -0.10 -13.10 2.68
C LEU A 278 -0.74 -14.48 2.41
N LEU A 279 -1.25 -14.66 1.20
CA LEU A 279 -1.81 -15.94 0.77
C LEU A 279 -0.81 -17.10 0.96
N TYR A 280 0.46 -16.85 0.68
CA TYR A 280 1.54 -17.85 0.79
C TYR A 280 1.74 -18.35 2.23
N ALA A 281 1.56 -17.50 3.24
CA ALA A 281 1.63 -17.90 4.65
C ALA A 281 0.58 -18.99 4.97
N LYS A 282 -0.58 -18.95 4.34
CA LYS A 282 -1.68 -19.90 4.49
C LYS A 282 -1.44 -21.21 3.73
N LEU A 283 -0.68 -21.15 2.64
CA LEU A 283 -0.38 -22.28 1.76
C LEU A 283 0.92 -23.02 2.13
N ALA A 284 1.81 -22.38 2.90
CA ALA A 284 3.07 -22.96 3.37
C ALA A 284 2.89 -24.27 4.13
N ARG A 285 3.98 -25.04 4.23
CA ARG A 285 4.04 -26.28 5.03
C ARG A 285 5.32 -26.28 5.85
N PRO A 286 5.20 -26.12 7.19
CA PRO A 286 3.98 -25.80 7.96
C PRO A 286 3.41 -24.43 7.61
N LYS A 287 2.11 -24.20 7.88
CA LYS A 287 1.49 -22.88 7.70
C LYS A 287 2.15 -21.85 8.60
N LEU A 288 2.46 -20.68 8.04
CA LEU A 288 3.26 -19.66 8.70
C LEU A 288 2.45 -18.86 9.74
N THR A 289 2.93 -18.83 10.97
CA THR A 289 2.52 -17.88 12.01
C THR A 289 3.06 -16.50 11.62
N THR A 290 2.22 -15.47 11.66
CA THR A 290 2.57 -14.16 11.12
C THR A 290 1.78 -13.03 11.78
N MET A 291 2.23 -11.79 11.59
CA MET A 291 1.43 -10.60 11.90
C MET A 291 0.60 -10.19 10.68
N SER A 292 -0.71 -10.08 10.86
CA SER A 292 -1.60 -9.68 9.77
C SER A 292 -1.67 -8.15 9.66
N GLN A 293 -1.30 -7.62 8.51
CA GLN A 293 -1.63 -6.27 8.05
C GLN A 293 -2.98 -6.30 7.33
N ASN A 294 -3.90 -5.42 7.66
CA ASN A 294 -5.16 -5.33 6.93
C ASN A 294 -4.98 -4.51 5.64
N MET A 295 -4.44 -5.14 4.58
CA MET A 295 -4.15 -4.48 3.30
C MET A 295 -5.38 -3.85 2.64
N GLY A 296 -6.55 -4.48 2.77
CA GLY A 296 -7.80 -3.91 2.26
C GLY A 296 -8.17 -2.61 2.98
N LYS A 297 -8.05 -2.57 4.31
CA LYS A 297 -8.28 -1.35 5.08
C LYS A 297 -7.22 -0.29 4.78
N LYS A 298 -5.94 -0.67 4.63
CA LYS A 298 -4.84 0.24 4.26
C LYS A 298 -5.10 0.87 2.88
N ALA A 299 -5.47 0.08 1.88
CA ALA A 299 -5.79 0.56 0.54
C ALA A 299 -7.00 1.50 0.54
N LYS A 300 -8.08 1.13 1.25
CA LYS A 300 -9.25 1.98 1.41
C LYS A 300 -8.91 3.32 2.04
N MET A 301 -8.16 3.31 3.14
CA MET A 301 -7.73 4.55 3.81
C MET A 301 -6.86 5.42 2.89
N ALA A 302 -5.98 4.80 2.08
CA ALA A 302 -5.13 5.53 1.14
C ALA A 302 -5.97 6.29 0.08
N VAL A 303 -6.97 5.64 -0.49
CA VAL A 303 -7.86 6.26 -1.48
C VAL A 303 -8.71 7.35 -0.82
N GLU A 304 -9.31 7.08 0.34
CA GLU A 304 -10.13 8.04 1.08
C GLU A 304 -9.31 9.28 1.51
N ALA A 305 -8.07 9.08 1.98
CA ALA A 305 -7.16 10.17 2.33
C ALA A 305 -6.81 11.04 1.11
N LEU A 306 -6.56 10.43 -0.04
CA LEU A 306 -6.27 11.18 -1.27
C LEU A 306 -7.49 11.98 -1.73
N LEU A 307 -8.68 11.39 -1.70
CA LEU A 307 -9.92 12.09 -2.05
C LEU A 307 -10.20 13.24 -1.08
N TYR A 308 -9.93 13.05 0.21
CA TYR A 308 -10.01 14.11 1.21
C TYR A 308 -9.06 15.28 0.89
N LEU A 309 -7.81 15.02 0.54
CA LEU A 309 -6.86 16.06 0.13
C LEU A 309 -7.33 16.81 -1.12
N GLN A 310 -7.93 16.12 -2.08
CA GLN A 310 -8.49 16.73 -3.28
C GLN A 310 -9.67 17.63 -2.96
N GLU A 311 -10.58 17.20 -2.09
CA GLU A 311 -11.75 17.99 -1.69
C GLU A 311 -11.34 19.21 -0.86
N LYS A 312 -10.44 19.05 0.10
CA LYS A 312 -9.85 20.15 0.89
C LYS A 312 -9.31 21.24 -0.03
N ARG A 313 -8.56 20.89 -1.06
CA ARG A 313 -8.01 21.84 -2.05
C ARG A 313 -9.06 22.52 -2.90
N LYS A 314 -10.11 21.80 -3.32
CA LYS A 314 -11.23 22.41 -4.05
C LYS A 314 -11.90 23.48 -3.19
N LEU A 315 -12.11 23.20 -1.91
CA LEU A 315 -12.69 24.13 -0.95
C LEU A 315 -11.79 25.36 -0.70
N GLU A 316 -10.47 25.16 -0.55
CA GLU A 316 -9.51 26.24 -0.36
C GLU A 316 -9.46 27.18 -1.58
N ARG A 317 -9.46 26.64 -2.80
CA ARG A 317 -9.56 27.43 -4.04
C ARG A 317 -10.89 28.20 -4.15
N GLN A 318 -11.99 27.65 -3.65
CA GLN A 318 -13.28 28.33 -3.59
C GLN A 318 -13.31 29.41 -2.51
N LYS A 319 -12.70 29.17 -1.34
CA LYS A 319 -12.57 30.17 -0.26
C LYS A 319 -11.76 31.39 -0.69
N GLN A 320 -10.66 31.17 -1.38
CA GLN A 320 -9.85 32.26 -1.96
C GLN A 320 -10.66 33.11 -2.94
N LYS A 321 -11.69 32.53 -3.59
CA LYS A 321 -12.59 33.25 -4.51
C LYS A 321 -13.78 33.92 -3.79
N GLN A 322 -14.17 33.51 -2.58
CA GLN A 322 -15.43 33.90 -1.94
C GLN A 322 -15.35 34.42 -0.50
N ASN A 323 -14.15 34.50 0.12
CA ASN A 323 -13.98 34.93 1.55
C ASN A 323 -14.86 34.16 2.58
N ALA A 324 -15.14 32.89 2.38
CA ALA A 324 -16.04 32.09 3.23
C ALA A 324 -15.31 31.00 4.03
N THR A 325 -15.79 30.75 5.27
CA THR A 325 -15.25 29.75 6.20
C THR A 325 -16.09 28.45 6.14
N LEU A 326 -15.53 27.34 5.65
CA LEU A 326 -16.14 26.01 5.71
C LEU A 326 -15.17 25.03 6.36
N LYS A 327 -15.66 24.10 7.21
CA LYS A 327 -14.87 23.01 7.80
C LYS A 327 -15.12 21.72 7.03
N PRO A 328 -14.09 20.93 6.66
CA PRO A 328 -14.28 19.60 6.08
C PRO A 328 -14.64 18.58 7.17
N ASN A 329 -15.46 17.58 6.82
CA ASN A 329 -15.69 16.41 7.67
C ASN A 329 -14.47 15.47 7.56
N LEU A 330 -13.75 15.32 8.66
CA LEU A 330 -12.61 14.40 8.78
C LEU A 330 -13.12 12.99 9.02
N ILE A 331 -12.49 12.02 8.34
CA ILE A 331 -12.56 10.61 8.75
C ILE A 331 -11.58 10.47 9.91
N GLU A 332 -12.10 10.46 11.13
CA GLU A 332 -11.32 10.21 12.33
C GLU A 332 -11.31 8.70 12.63
N ASN A 333 -10.14 8.14 12.87
CA ASN A 333 -10.01 6.86 13.57
C ASN A 333 -9.91 7.20 15.07
N PRO A 334 -10.94 6.94 15.89
CA PRO A 334 -11.01 7.45 17.25
C PRO A 334 -10.06 6.76 18.25
N ASP A 335 -9.36 5.70 17.85
CA ASP A 335 -8.65 4.82 18.79
C ASP A 335 -7.11 4.88 18.72
N ALA A 336 -6.52 5.83 18.00
CA ALA A 336 -5.06 5.94 17.88
C ALA A 336 -4.57 7.37 18.10
N ASP A 337 -3.42 7.51 18.77
CA ASP A 337 -2.68 8.78 18.86
C ASP A 337 -2.32 9.33 17.47
N ASN A 338 -2.30 8.46 16.45
CA ASN A 338 -2.23 8.80 15.04
C ASN A 338 -3.37 8.10 14.26
N PRO A 339 -4.37 8.84 13.76
CA PRO A 339 -5.55 8.27 13.08
C PRO A 339 -5.20 7.53 11.78
N TRP A 340 -4.00 7.68 11.27
CA TRP A 340 -3.51 7.09 10.02
C TRP A 340 -2.62 5.85 10.25
N THR A 341 -2.44 5.39 11.50
CA THR A 341 -1.72 4.16 11.81
C THR A 341 -2.69 2.99 12.01
N LEU A 342 -2.45 1.91 11.30
CA LEU A 342 -3.26 0.70 11.34
C LEU A 342 -2.67 -0.32 12.32
N PRO A 343 -3.47 -0.83 13.27
CA PRO A 343 -3.01 -1.91 14.13
C PRO A 343 -2.83 -3.21 13.33
N VAL A 344 -1.91 -4.03 13.80
CA VAL A 344 -1.67 -5.39 13.31
C VAL A 344 -2.27 -6.43 14.25
N LYS A 345 -2.40 -7.65 13.77
CA LYS A 345 -2.96 -8.77 14.54
C LYS A 345 -2.11 -10.01 14.36
N LEU A 346 -1.73 -10.63 15.47
CA LEU A 346 -1.09 -11.95 15.44
C LEU A 346 -2.06 -13.01 14.87
N VAL A 347 -1.56 -13.81 13.95
CA VAL A 347 -2.23 -14.97 13.36
C VAL A 347 -1.38 -16.21 13.63
N GLU A 348 -1.74 -16.94 14.66
CA GLU A 348 -1.06 -18.17 15.04
C GLU A 348 -1.40 -19.30 14.06
N ARG A 349 -0.35 -20.06 13.64
CA ARG A 349 -0.46 -21.23 12.78
C ARG A 349 0.51 -22.32 13.22
N GLU A 350 1.09 -23.06 12.27
CA GLU A 350 1.81 -24.32 12.51
C GLU A 350 3.33 -24.15 12.63
N SER A 351 3.89 -22.99 12.23
CA SER A 351 5.35 -22.79 12.10
C SER A 351 6.06 -22.40 13.39
N VAL A 352 5.32 -22.20 14.47
CA VAL A 352 5.86 -21.94 15.82
C VAL A 352 5.38 -23.02 16.76
N ARG A 353 6.30 -23.65 17.50
CA ARG A 353 6.00 -24.62 18.53
C ARG A 353 6.23 -24.04 19.94
N ARG A 354 5.55 -24.60 20.89
CA ARG A 354 5.87 -24.38 22.30
C ARG A 354 7.10 -25.22 22.68
N ILE A 355 8.07 -24.59 23.34
CA ILE A 355 9.18 -25.26 24.00
C ILE A 355 9.00 -25.13 25.52
N VAL A 356 9.31 -26.21 26.23
CA VAL A 356 9.13 -26.32 27.70
C VAL A 356 10.42 -25.92 28.37
#